data_6926c1c0c8dc63f3acea58148b08570b
#
_entry.id   6926c1c0c8dc63f3acea58148b08570b
#
_cell.length_a   1.000
_cell.length_b   1.000
_cell.length_c   1.000
_cell.angle_alpha   90.00
_cell.angle_beta   90.00
_cell.angle_gamma   90.00
#
_symmetry.space_group_name_H-M   'P 1'
#
loop_
_entity.id
_entity.type
_entity.pdbx_description
1 polymer ?
#
loop_
_entity_poly.entity_id
_entity_poly.type
_entity_poly.pdbx_seq_one_letter_code
_entity_poly.pdbx_strand_id
1 'polypeptide(L)'
;SIRSPIWKGGGVTHGPLKEKVYSKKINKKAKRKALFMALSSKLNDHQLIVLDNIFLDSAKTKKMNEVLNKVSNNLSGYKKSKKSQDTMLLIQPDANKDLVRAINNLSFAKLVKADSLSIRDVLEKKYLVLLREAIPVIEKTYLK
;
A
#
# COMPACT_ATOMS: atom_id res chain seq x y z
N SER A 1 -33.72 23.30 -33.87
CA SER A 1 -34.00 21.88 -33.59
C SER A 1 -34.26 21.66 -32.11
N ILE A 2 -35.35 21.00 -31.76
CA ILE A 2 -35.76 20.64 -30.37
C ILE A 2 -34.71 19.78 -29.66
N ARG A 3 -33.83 19.14 -30.42
CA ARG A 3 -32.73 18.26 -29.89
C ARG A 3 -31.39 18.98 -29.82
N SER A 4 -31.36 20.30 -29.93
CA SER A 4 -30.13 21.07 -29.76
C SER A 4 -29.57 20.87 -28.35
N PRO A 5 -28.23 20.76 -28.16
CA PRO A 5 -27.60 20.62 -26.85
C PRO A 5 -27.89 21.78 -25.88
N ILE A 6 -28.37 22.91 -26.40
CA ILE A 6 -28.72 24.08 -25.58
C ILE A 6 -30.07 23.90 -24.85
N TRP A 7 -30.92 22.98 -25.32
CA TRP A 7 -32.24 22.75 -24.75
C TRP A 7 -32.22 21.63 -23.71
N LYS A 8 -33.04 21.76 -22.67
CA LYS A 8 -33.24 20.70 -21.68
C LYS A 8 -33.79 19.44 -22.39
N GLY A 9 -33.08 18.32 -22.26
CA GLY A 9 -33.41 17.08 -22.99
C GLY A 9 -32.86 16.99 -24.41
N GLY A 10 -32.00 17.94 -24.83
CA GLY A 10 -31.29 17.91 -26.12
C GLY A 10 -30.12 16.92 -26.12
N GLY A 11 -29.42 16.82 -27.26
CA GLY A 11 -28.28 15.93 -27.42
C GLY A 11 -27.07 16.31 -26.55
N VAL A 12 -26.21 15.34 -26.31
CA VAL A 12 -24.97 15.55 -25.53
C VAL A 12 -23.91 16.24 -26.39
N THR A 13 -23.39 17.38 -25.91
CA THR A 13 -22.24 18.07 -26.51
C THR A 13 -20.97 17.52 -25.86
N HIS A 14 -19.95 17.18 -26.66
CA HIS A 14 -18.70 16.64 -26.16
C HIS A 14 -18.86 15.38 -25.29
N GLY A 15 -19.63 14.41 -25.74
CA GLY A 15 -19.79 13.11 -25.10
C GLY A 15 -18.46 12.35 -24.93
N PRO A 16 -18.48 11.21 -24.26
CA PRO A 16 -17.29 10.39 -24.08
C PRO A 16 -16.72 9.95 -25.43
N LEU A 17 -15.45 10.32 -25.69
CA LEU A 17 -14.73 9.95 -26.91
C LEU A 17 -13.82 8.77 -26.63
N LYS A 18 -13.75 7.79 -27.55
CA LYS A 18 -12.86 6.63 -27.48
C LYS A 18 -11.37 7.03 -27.41
N GLU A 19 -11.03 8.14 -28.04
CA GLU A 19 -9.65 8.66 -28.13
C GLU A 19 -9.22 9.49 -26.92
N LYS A 20 -10.13 9.78 -26.00
CA LYS A 20 -9.82 10.62 -24.83
C LYS A 20 -8.91 9.90 -23.85
N VAL A 21 -7.69 10.40 -23.69
CA VAL A 21 -6.70 9.90 -22.74
C VAL A 21 -6.95 10.54 -21.37
N TYR A 22 -7.33 9.72 -20.38
CA TYR A 22 -7.58 10.15 -18.99
C TYR A 22 -6.34 10.13 -18.11
N SER A 23 -5.24 9.51 -18.55
CA SER A 23 -4.00 9.46 -17.79
C SER A 23 -3.32 10.83 -17.72
N LYS A 24 -2.91 11.24 -16.53
CA LYS A 24 -2.14 12.46 -16.30
C LYS A 24 -0.76 12.13 -15.78
N LYS A 25 0.27 12.77 -16.33
CA LYS A 25 1.64 12.63 -15.88
C LYS A 25 1.84 13.38 -14.57
N ILE A 26 2.42 12.71 -13.57
CA ILE A 26 2.81 13.30 -12.29
C ILE A 26 4.34 13.52 -12.29
N ASN A 27 4.78 14.66 -11.81
CA ASN A 27 6.21 14.97 -11.69
C ASN A 27 6.90 13.99 -10.72
N LYS A 28 8.07 13.45 -11.11
CA LYS A 28 8.82 12.48 -10.30
C LYS A 28 9.14 13.01 -8.91
N LYS A 29 9.60 14.28 -8.80
CA LYS A 29 9.90 14.92 -7.50
C LYS A 29 8.66 15.05 -6.62
N ALA A 30 7.51 15.42 -7.19
CA ALA A 30 6.25 15.51 -6.45
C ALA A 30 5.80 14.13 -5.91
N LYS A 31 5.90 13.06 -6.74
CA LYS A 31 5.59 11.69 -6.33
C LYS A 31 6.48 11.22 -5.17
N ARG A 32 7.80 11.50 -5.23
CA ARG A 32 8.75 11.16 -4.16
C ARG A 32 8.43 11.92 -2.87
N LYS A 33 8.25 13.24 -2.96
CA LYS A 33 7.89 14.07 -1.79
C LYS A 33 6.63 13.57 -1.11
N ALA A 34 5.60 13.26 -1.88
CA ALA A 34 4.35 12.74 -1.34
C ALA A 34 4.51 11.37 -0.65
N LEU A 35 5.37 10.47 -1.18
CA LEU A 35 5.68 9.20 -0.52
C LEU A 35 6.34 9.42 0.84
N PHE A 36 7.35 10.30 0.92
CA PHE A 36 8.04 10.58 2.19
C PHE A 36 7.13 11.29 3.19
N MET A 37 6.24 12.20 2.73
CA MET A 37 5.24 12.82 3.60
C MET A 37 4.29 11.76 4.19
N ALA A 38 3.83 10.80 3.39
CA ALA A 38 2.98 9.71 3.87
C ALA A 38 3.71 8.81 4.89
N LEU A 39 4.98 8.46 4.65
CA LEU A 39 5.79 7.69 5.60
C LEU A 39 6.02 8.46 6.91
N SER A 40 6.32 9.76 6.83
CA SER A 40 6.49 10.62 8.02
C SER A 40 5.21 10.71 8.84
N SER A 41 4.03 10.84 8.19
CA SER A 41 2.75 10.83 8.88
C SER A 41 2.53 9.50 9.61
N LYS A 42 2.80 8.37 8.93
CA LYS A 42 2.69 7.03 9.54
C LYS A 42 3.61 6.84 10.74
N LEU A 43 4.81 7.43 10.70
CA LEU A 43 5.75 7.40 11.83
C LEU A 43 5.22 8.22 13.01
N ASN A 44 4.74 9.44 12.77
CA ASN A 44 4.17 10.32 13.80
C ASN A 44 2.94 9.70 14.47
N ASP A 45 2.12 8.99 13.70
CA ASP A 45 0.93 8.30 14.20
C ASP A 45 1.25 6.95 14.90
N HIS A 46 2.52 6.61 15.09
CA HIS A 46 2.98 5.32 15.64
C HIS A 46 2.43 4.08 14.89
N GLN A 47 2.22 4.24 13.59
CA GLN A 47 1.70 3.17 12.70
C GLN A 47 2.80 2.48 11.89
N LEU A 48 4.07 2.87 12.08
CA LEU A 48 5.23 2.29 11.42
C LEU A 48 6.04 1.47 12.40
N ILE A 49 6.34 0.22 12.04
CA ILE A 49 7.10 -0.74 12.84
C ILE A 49 8.27 -1.22 12.00
N VAL A 50 9.43 -1.33 12.62
CA VAL A 50 10.60 -1.93 12.00
C VAL A 50 10.84 -3.30 12.65
N LEU A 51 10.97 -4.34 11.83
CA LEU A 51 11.37 -5.68 12.23
C LEU A 51 12.74 -6.00 11.66
N ASP A 52 13.57 -6.67 12.42
CA ASP A 52 14.89 -7.07 11.94
C ASP A 52 14.76 -8.08 10.79
N ASN A 53 14.02 -9.16 11.00
CA ASN A 53 13.74 -10.16 9.96
C ASN A 53 12.48 -10.98 10.27
N ILE A 54 11.95 -11.66 9.25
CA ILE A 54 10.84 -12.63 9.38
C ILE A 54 11.32 -13.98 8.87
N PHE A 55 11.51 -14.92 9.79
CA PHE A 55 11.86 -16.29 9.45
C PHE A 55 10.60 -17.16 9.40
N LEU A 56 10.41 -17.87 8.29
CA LEU A 56 9.36 -18.86 8.12
C LEU A 56 10.02 -20.19 7.75
N ASP A 57 9.87 -21.21 8.59
CA ASP A 57 10.36 -22.58 8.26
C ASP A 57 9.58 -23.21 7.11
N SER A 58 8.39 -22.70 6.79
CA SER A 58 7.56 -23.16 5.68
C SER A 58 6.62 -22.03 5.20
N ALA A 59 6.37 -21.96 3.89
CA ALA A 59 5.49 -21.00 3.23
C ALA A 59 3.99 -21.26 3.53
N LYS A 60 3.64 -21.42 4.82
CA LYS A 60 2.26 -21.67 5.25
C LYS A 60 1.62 -20.41 5.79
N THR A 61 0.40 -20.12 5.33
CA THR A 61 -0.40 -18.96 5.76
C THR A 61 -0.67 -18.96 7.27
N LYS A 62 -0.85 -20.16 7.89
CA LYS A 62 -1.07 -20.30 9.32
C LYS A 62 0.11 -19.75 10.13
N LYS A 63 1.35 -20.12 9.78
CA LYS A 63 2.56 -19.63 10.46
C LYS A 63 2.72 -18.12 10.30
N MET A 64 2.48 -17.60 9.09
CA MET A 64 2.54 -16.15 8.86
C MET A 64 1.47 -15.40 9.66
N ASN A 65 0.26 -15.93 9.75
CA ASN A 65 -0.80 -15.36 10.59
C ASN A 65 -0.42 -15.34 12.09
N GLU A 66 0.25 -16.37 12.60
CA GLU A 66 0.76 -16.39 13.97
C GLU A 66 1.83 -15.31 14.21
N VAL A 67 2.76 -15.12 13.26
CA VAL A 67 3.77 -14.05 13.33
C VAL A 67 3.11 -12.67 13.33
N LEU A 68 2.18 -12.41 12.39
CA LEU A 68 1.46 -11.13 12.32
C LEU A 68 0.60 -10.87 13.55
N ASN A 69 0.02 -11.91 14.14
CA ASN A 69 -0.70 -11.80 15.41
C ASN A 69 0.22 -11.41 16.58
N LYS A 70 1.43 -11.94 16.64
CA LYS A 70 2.43 -11.52 17.64
C LYS A 70 2.80 -10.05 17.46
N VAL A 71 3.02 -9.62 16.22
CA VAL A 71 3.29 -8.20 15.90
C VAL A 71 2.10 -7.33 16.29
N SER A 72 0.87 -7.74 15.96
CA SER A 72 -0.34 -6.97 16.28
C SER A 72 -0.60 -6.82 17.78
N ASN A 73 -0.25 -7.81 18.58
CA ASN A 73 -0.42 -7.75 20.04
C ASN A 73 0.50 -6.69 20.69
N ASN A 74 1.63 -6.38 20.05
CA ASN A 74 2.56 -5.35 20.52
C ASN A 74 2.18 -3.94 20.06
N LEU A 75 1.10 -3.81 19.26
CA LEU A 75 0.62 -2.52 18.75
C LEU A 75 -0.47 -1.96 19.64
N SER A 76 -0.21 -0.79 20.22
CA SER A 76 -1.24 -0.03 20.94
C SER A 76 -2.34 0.39 19.95
N GLY A 77 -3.59 -0.02 20.23
CA GLY A 77 -4.75 0.36 19.43
C GLY A 77 -5.03 -0.47 18.19
N TYR A 78 -4.38 -1.63 18.01
CA TYR A 78 -4.73 -2.56 16.93
C TYR A 78 -6.08 -3.21 17.17
N LYS A 79 -7.01 -3.04 16.22
CA LYS A 79 -8.36 -3.63 16.29
C LYS A 79 -8.37 -4.98 15.58
N LYS A 80 -8.60 -6.05 16.34
CA LYS A 80 -8.74 -7.42 15.83
C LYS A 80 -10.20 -7.87 16.02
N SER A 81 -11.09 -7.37 15.18
CA SER A 81 -12.48 -7.81 15.17
C SER A 81 -12.81 -8.51 13.86
N LYS A 82 -13.70 -9.52 13.90
CA LYS A 82 -14.18 -10.21 12.68
C LYS A 82 -14.82 -9.25 11.66
N LYS A 83 -15.40 -8.14 12.12
CA LYS A 83 -16.05 -7.14 11.26
C LYS A 83 -15.14 -5.97 10.85
N SER A 84 -14.06 -5.70 11.61
CA SER A 84 -13.18 -4.56 11.38
C SER A 84 -11.78 -4.91 11.87
N GLN A 85 -11.00 -5.58 11.04
CA GLN A 85 -9.59 -5.86 11.31
C GLN A 85 -8.74 -4.78 10.68
N ASP A 86 -7.83 -4.20 11.48
CA ASP A 86 -6.86 -3.24 10.98
C ASP A 86 -5.92 -3.91 9.97
N THR A 87 -5.59 -3.20 8.92
CA THR A 87 -4.81 -3.72 7.78
C THR A 87 -3.33 -3.41 7.92
N MET A 88 -2.48 -4.31 7.44
CA MET A 88 -1.02 -4.20 7.50
C MET A 88 -0.39 -4.25 6.11
N LEU A 89 0.64 -3.42 5.89
CA LEU A 89 1.52 -3.49 4.73
C LEU A 89 2.89 -3.96 5.18
N LEU A 90 3.36 -5.09 4.66
CA LEU A 90 4.72 -5.55 4.84
C LEU A 90 5.60 -5.06 3.68
N ILE A 91 6.76 -4.52 4.02
CA ILE A 91 7.72 -4.01 3.05
C ILE A 91 9.02 -4.81 3.21
N GLN A 92 9.38 -5.54 2.16
CA GLN A 92 10.59 -6.37 2.10
C GLN A 92 11.62 -5.79 1.11
N PRO A 93 12.91 -6.04 1.28
CA PRO A 93 13.95 -5.57 0.37
C PRO A 93 13.78 -6.19 -1.02
N ASP A 94 13.72 -7.53 -1.08
CA ASP A 94 13.61 -8.33 -2.29
C ASP A 94 12.42 -9.30 -2.27
N ALA A 95 12.04 -9.82 -3.44
CA ALA A 95 10.92 -10.75 -3.56
C ALA A 95 11.28 -12.13 -2.98
N ASN A 96 10.83 -12.41 -1.77
CA ASN A 96 10.86 -13.76 -1.22
C ASN A 96 9.57 -14.51 -1.60
N LYS A 97 9.70 -15.57 -2.42
CA LYS A 97 8.57 -16.36 -2.94
C LYS A 97 7.75 -17.01 -1.81
N ASP A 98 8.40 -17.43 -0.73
CA ASP A 98 7.76 -18.10 0.39
C ASP A 98 6.93 -17.11 1.23
N LEU A 99 7.44 -15.90 1.46
CA LEU A 99 6.68 -14.83 2.10
C LEU A 99 5.48 -14.41 1.26
N VAL A 100 5.66 -14.26 -0.06
CA VAL A 100 4.56 -13.93 -0.98
C VAL A 100 3.45 -14.99 -0.90
N ARG A 101 3.79 -16.29 -0.97
CA ARG A 101 2.81 -17.39 -0.86
C ARG A 101 2.09 -17.39 0.49
N ALA A 102 2.83 -17.14 1.58
CA ALA A 102 2.27 -17.14 2.92
C ALA A 102 1.29 -15.98 3.19
N ILE A 103 1.49 -14.82 2.53
CA ILE A 103 0.70 -13.59 2.76
C ILE A 103 -0.48 -13.45 1.82
N ASN A 104 -0.37 -13.88 0.56
CA ASN A 104 -1.38 -13.61 -0.48
C ASN A 104 -2.81 -13.99 -0.10
N ASN A 105 -3.00 -15.00 0.75
CA ASN A 105 -4.34 -15.42 1.20
C ASN A 105 -4.84 -14.65 2.43
N LEU A 106 -4.04 -13.74 3.00
CA LEU A 106 -4.43 -12.96 4.18
C LEU A 106 -5.05 -11.63 3.71
N SER A 107 -6.35 -11.46 3.85
CA SER A 107 -7.08 -10.26 3.39
C SER A 107 -6.64 -8.96 4.07
N PHE A 108 -6.17 -9.05 5.31
CA PHE A 108 -5.73 -7.90 6.12
C PHE A 108 -4.25 -7.52 5.90
N ALA A 109 -3.47 -8.37 5.26
CA ALA A 109 -2.04 -8.14 5.03
C ALA A 109 -1.74 -8.05 3.54
N LYS A 110 -0.82 -7.15 3.17
CA LYS A 110 -0.28 -7.04 1.80
C LYS A 110 1.24 -6.98 1.88
N LEU A 111 1.91 -7.65 0.96
CA LEU A 111 3.36 -7.62 0.83
C LEU A 111 3.75 -6.80 -0.39
N VAL A 112 4.71 -5.89 -0.23
CA VAL A 112 5.24 -5.05 -1.31
C VAL A 112 6.76 -5.02 -1.21
N LYS A 113 7.44 -4.91 -2.35
CA LYS A 113 8.87 -4.68 -2.40
C LYS A 113 9.21 -3.22 -2.12
N ALA A 114 10.36 -3.01 -1.51
CA ALA A 114 10.85 -1.67 -1.18
C ALA A 114 11.07 -0.78 -2.42
N ASP A 115 11.50 -1.37 -3.55
CA ASP A 115 11.72 -0.66 -4.82
C ASP A 115 10.44 -0.21 -5.53
N SER A 116 9.34 -0.93 -5.32
CA SER A 116 8.04 -0.71 -5.97
C SER A 116 6.98 -0.10 -5.05
N LEU A 117 7.41 0.49 -3.92
CA LEU A 117 6.51 1.09 -2.95
C LEU A 117 5.73 2.27 -3.55
N SER A 118 4.41 2.24 -3.44
CA SER A 118 3.54 3.30 -3.91
C SER A 118 2.87 4.04 -2.74
N ILE A 119 2.53 5.32 -2.97
CA ILE A 119 1.80 6.14 -1.99
C ILE A 119 0.45 5.51 -1.67
N ARG A 120 -0.21 4.92 -2.69
CA ARG A 120 -1.49 4.24 -2.52
C ARG A 120 -1.38 3.10 -1.51
N ASP A 121 -0.35 2.25 -1.63
CA ASP A 121 -0.15 1.12 -0.72
C ASP A 121 0.06 1.58 0.73
N VAL A 122 0.84 2.66 0.91
CA VAL A 122 1.11 3.25 2.23
C VAL A 122 -0.15 3.81 2.88
N LEU A 123 -1.02 4.47 2.10
CA LEU A 123 -2.24 5.10 2.62
C LEU A 123 -3.40 4.12 2.77
N GLU A 124 -3.47 3.09 1.92
CA GLU A 124 -4.54 2.08 1.97
C GLU A 124 -4.48 1.24 3.24
N LYS A 125 -3.27 0.97 3.75
CA LYS A 125 -3.06 0.14 4.92
C LYS A 125 -2.81 0.99 6.17
N LYS A 126 -3.36 0.56 7.30
CA LYS A 126 -3.23 1.33 8.56
C LYS A 126 -1.82 1.21 9.11
N TYR A 127 -1.29 0.01 9.25
CA TYR A 127 0.03 -0.24 9.82
C TYR A 127 1.03 -0.61 8.74
N LEU A 128 2.25 -0.07 8.86
CA LEU A 128 3.39 -0.40 8.01
C LEU A 128 4.39 -1.22 8.81
N VAL A 129 4.78 -2.35 8.27
CA VAL A 129 5.81 -3.23 8.84
C VAL A 129 6.98 -3.25 7.88
N LEU A 130 8.06 -2.57 8.22
CA LEU A 130 9.29 -2.53 7.44
C LEU A 130 10.27 -3.60 7.94
N LEU A 131 10.83 -4.37 7.02
CA LEU A 131 12.04 -5.11 7.32
C LEU A 131 13.24 -4.15 7.32
N ARG A 132 14.14 -4.29 8.30
CA ARG A 132 15.31 -3.41 8.46
C ARG A 132 16.14 -3.29 7.19
N GLU A 133 16.31 -4.39 6.48
CA GLU A 133 17.03 -4.42 5.20
C GLU A 133 16.32 -3.67 4.06
N ALA A 134 15.02 -3.38 4.19
CA ALA A 134 14.28 -2.60 3.19
C ALA A 134 14.59 -1.10 3.25
N ILE A 135 15.07 -0.59 4.39
CA ILE A 135 15.36 0.84 4.59
C ILE A 135 16.41 1.35 3.59
N PRO A 136 17.62 0.74 3.49
CA PRO A 136 18.63 1.20 2.53
C PRO A 136 18.16 1.07 1.07
N VAL A 137 17.28 0.11 0.75
CA VAL A 137 16.70 -0.02 -0.60
C VAL A 137 15.77 1.15 -0.91
N ILE A 138 14.94 1.57 0.05
CA ILE A 138 14.06 2.74 -0.09
C ILE A 138 14.90 4.00 -0.30
N GLU A 139 15.92 4.21 0.51
CA GLU A 139 16.82 5.37 0.38
C GLU A 139 17.49 5.41 -0.99
N LYS A 140 18.09 4.31 -1.44
CA LYS A 140 18.75 4.21 -2.74
C LYS A 140 17.80 4.47 -3.91
N THR A 141 16.54 4.06 -3.79
CA THR A 141 15.54 4.15 -4.87
C THR A 141 14.88 5.52 -4.94
N TYR A 142 14.54 6.12 -3.81
CA TYR A 142 13.70 7.32 -3.76
C TYR A 142 14.43 8.61 -3.34
N LEU A 143 15.63 8.57 -2.74
CA LEU A 143 16.40 9.76 -2.40
C LEU A 143 17.33 10.28 -3.52
N LYS A 144 17.37 9.61 -4.65
CA LYS A 144 18.14 10.07 -5.83
C LYS A 144 17.54 11.29 -6.50
#